data_f7a81f50b14f23547b77b3aa3cf3329e
#
_entry.id   f7a81f50b14f23547b77b3aa3cf3329e
#
_cell.length_a   1.000
_cell.length_b   1.000
_cell.length_c   1.000
_cell.angle_alpha   90.00
_cell.angle_beta   90.00
_cell.angle_gamma   90.00
#
_symmetry.space_group_name_H-M   'P 1'
#
loop_
_entity.id
_entity.type
_entity.pdbx_description
1 polymer ?
#
loop_
_entity_poly.entity_id
_entity_poly.type
_entity_poly.pdbx_seq_one_letter_code
_entity_poly.pdbx_strand_id
1 'polypeptide(L)'
;MADIIQAKKYIEAIVNSITEPIIGLDRDRSILFANDEALTILNLKRENVMGKSATELALKNDLLRRLVRELIQHDKKKEPLKIYADDKESYFQAKYIPIHVMDGDGRETEYVGDVILLKNITEFKELDSAKTTFISTISHELKTPISAILMSFKLLEDK
;
A
#
# COMPACT_ATOMS: atom_id res chain seq x y z
N MET A 1 24.74 -16.51 22.56
CA MET A 1 24.99 -16.76 21.12
C MET A 1 23.88 -17.56 20.49
N ALA A 2 23.55 -18.77 20.99
CA ALA A 2 22.47 -19.60 20.47
C ALA A 2 21.10 -18.90 20.51
N ASP A 3 20.80 -18.17 21.57
CA ASP A 3 19.51 -17.46 21.75
C ASP A 3 19.33 -16.30 20.76
N ILE A 4 20.41 -15.59 20.41
CA ILE A 4 20.38 -14.50 19.43
C ILE A 4 20.14 -15.04 18.02
N ILE A 5 20.81 -16.14 17.65
CA ILE A 5 20.61 -16.81 16.35
C ILE A 5 19.20 -17.35 16.24
N GLN A 6 18.66 -17.93 17.31
CA GLN A 6 17.32 -18.47 17.34
C GLN A 6 16.26 -17.37 17.26
N ALA A 7 16.47 -16.23 17.96
CA ALA A 7 15.60 -15.06 17.88
C ALA A 7 15.61 -14.47 16.47
N LYS A 8 16.76 -14.37 15.82
CA LYS A 8 16.86 -13.90 14.42
C LYS A 8 16.10 -14.79 13.46
N LYS A 9 16.27 -16.11 13.56
CA LYS A 9 15.54 -17.10 12.75
C LYS A 9 14.02 -17.01 12.97
N TYR A 10 13.62 -16.80 14.22
CA TYR A 10 12.21 -16.64 14.57
C TYR A 10 11.61 -15.38 13.94
N ILE A 11 12.31 -14.27 13.99
CA ILE A 11 11.90 -13.00 13.36
C ILE A 11 11.83 -13.16 11.84
N GLU A 12 12.82 -13.79 11.22
CA GLU A 12 12.81 -14.07 9.78
C GLU A 12 11.62 -14.95 9.39
N ALA A 13 11.31 -15.97 10.19
CA ALA A 13 10.16 -16.83 9.96
C ALA A 13 8.84 -16.06 10.07
N ILE A 14 8.69 -15.17 11.05
CA ILE A 14 7.51 -14.31 11.18
C ILE A 14 7.38 -13.41 9.98
N VAL A 15 8.43 -12.72 9.60
CA VAL A 15 8.43 -11.79 8.46
C VAL A 15 8.05 -12.51 7.17
N ASN A 16 8.60 -13.71 6.93
CA ASN A 16 8.30 -14.50 5.73
C ASN A 16 6.91 -15.16 5.77
N SER A 17 6.29 -15.27 6.95
CA SER A 17 4.92 -15.77 7.06
C SER A 17 3.88 -14.70 6.76
N ILE A 18 4.27 -13.43 6.74
CA ILE A 18 3.40 -12.32 6.37
C ILE A 18 3.14 -12.37 4.87
N THR A 19 1.89 -12.42 4.47
CA THR A 19 1.49 -12.52 3.06
C THR A 19 1.51 -11.19 2.32
N GLU A 20 1.50 -10.09 3.05
CA GLU A 20 1.61 -8.75 2.46
C GLU A 20 3.08 -8.36 2.28
N PRO A 21 3.45 -7.66 1.20
CA PRO A 21 4.81 -7.16 1.02
C PRO A 21 5.24 -6.25 2.18
N ILE A 22 6.36 -6.56 2.79
CA ILE A 22 6.91 -5.80 3.91
C ILE A 22 8.40 -5.58 3.74
N ILE A 23 8.85 -4.35 3.97
CA ILE A 23 10.24 -3.93 3.86
C ILE A 23 10.60 -3.17 5.13
N GLY A 24 11.70 -3.56 5.76
CA GLY A 24 12.24 -2.86 6.92
C GLY A 24 13.51 -2.11 6.58
N LEU A 25 13.56 -0.84 6.96
CA LEU A 25 14.69 0.06 6.75
C LEU A 25 15.25 0.54 8.07
N ASP A 26 16.58 0.69 8.16
CA ASP A 26 17.22 1.36 9.29
C ASP A 26 17.18 2.89 9.13
N ARG A 27 17.80 3.62 10.07
CA ARG A 27 17.86 5.09 10.04
C ARG A 27 18.55 5.64 8.80
N ASP A 28 19.49 4.91 8.26
CA ASP A 28 20.24 5.28 7.06
C ASP A 28 19.56 4.83 5.77
N ARG A 29 18.34 4.28 5.90
CA ARG A 29 17.55 3.72 4.80
C ARG A 29 18.22 2.54 4.10
N SER A 30 19.02 1.79 4.83
CA SER A 30 19.49 0.49 4.38
C SER A 30 18.43 -0.56 4.65
N ILE A 31 18.27 -1.50 3.73
CA ILE A 31 17.25 -2.55 3.85
C ILE A 31 17.73 -3.60 4.84
N LEU A 32 17.02 -3.69 5.98
CA LEU A 32 17.28 -4.68 7.02
C LEU A 32 16.62 -6.01 6.70
N PHE A 33 15.39 -5.96 6.18
CA PHE A 33 14.65 -7.14 5.75
C PHE A 33 13.63 -6.79 4.67
N ALA A 34 13.31 -7.78 3.87
CA ALA A 34 12.20 -7.75 2.92
C ALA A 34 11.69 -9.18 2.79
N ASN A 35 10.38 -9.38 2.88
CA ASN A 35 9.83 -10.72 2.68
C ASN A 35 9.78 -11.08 1.19
N ASP A 36 9.48 -12.34 0.90
CA ASP A 36 9.44 -12.84 -0.48
C ASP A 36 8.41 -12.11 -1.34
N GLU A 37 7.29 -11.73 -0.75
CA GLU A 37 6.24 -10.95 -1.43
C GLU A 37 6.75 -9.57 -1.87
N ALA A 38 7.51 -8.89 -1.02
CA ALA A 38 8.13 -7.61 -1.34
C ALA A 38 9.16 -7.74 -2.46
N LEU A 39 10.00 -8.77 -2.39
CA LEU A 39 11.01 -9.04 -3.42
C LEU A 39 10.37 -9.35 -4.77
N THR A 40 9.28 -10.10 -4.78
CA THR A 40 8.53 -10.42 -6.00
C THR A 40 7.95 -9.17 -6.65
N ILE A 41 7.30 -8.32 -5.86
CA ILE A 41 6.70 -7.07 -6.37
C ILE A 41 7.77 -6.10 -6.88
N LEU A 42 8.88 -5.99 -6.16
CA LEU A 42 10.00 -5.14 -6.56
C LEU A 42 10.81 -5.74 -7.73
N ASN A 43 10.58 -7.00 -8.02
CA ASN A 43 11.37 -7.77 -9.01
C ASN A 43 12.87 -7.72 -8.70
N LEU A 44 13.21 -7.91 -7.44
CA LEU A 44 14.57 -7.91 -6.93
C LEU A 44 14.91 -9.24 -6.26
N LYS A 45 16.17 -9.62 -6.32
CA LYS A 45 16.68 -10.80 -5.63
C LYS A 45 17.16 -10.41 -4.23
N ARG A 46 16.95 -11.30 -3.26
CA ARG A 46 17.37 -11.10 -1.86
C ARG A 46 18.85 -10.71 -1.75
N GLU A 47 19.70 -11.39 -2.49
CA GLU A 47 21.14 -11.15 -2.51
C GLU A 47 21.52 -9.72 -2.90
N ASN A 48 20.71 -9.09 -3.75
CA ASN A 48 20.96 -7.74 -4.26
C ASN A 48 20.33 -6.64 -3.41
N VAL A 49 19.58 -7.01 -2.37
CA VAL A 49 18.75 -6.08 -1.60
C VAL A 49 19.21 -5.96 -0.16
N MET A 50 19.49 -7.09 0.50
CA MET A 50 19.82 -7.12 1.93
C MET A 50 21.06 -6.30 2.25
N GLY A 51 20.93 -5.38 3.21
CA GLY A 51 22.01 -4.49 3.62
C GLY A 51 22.33 -3.36 2.63
N LYS A 52 21.63 -3.30 1.52
CA LYS A 52 21.84 -2.27 0.49
C LYS A 52 21.01 -1.01 0.80
N SER A 53 21.48 0.13 0.34
CA SER A 53 20.76 1.39 0.44
C SER A 53 19.50 1.37 -0.44
N ALA A 54 18.35 1.59 0.16
CA ALA A 54 17.10 1.72 -0.57
C ALA A 54 17.13 2.90 -1.55
N THR A 55 17.81 3.97 -1.19
CA THR A 55 17.98 5.15 -2.05
C THR A 55 18.78 4.82 -3.31
N GLU A 56 19.85 4.03 -3.19
CA GLU A 56 20.63 3.59 -4.34
C GLU A 56 19.86 2.63 -5.23
N LEU A 57 19.16 1.66 -4.64
CA LEU A 57 18.32 0.73 -5.39
C LEU A 57 17.17 1.45 -6.08
N ALA A 58 16.67 2.52 -5.50
CA ALA A 58 15.59 3.34 -6.06
C ALA A 58 15.99 4.02 -7.38
N LEU A 59 17.27 4.21 -7.64
CA LEU A 59 17.76 4.78 -8.90
C LEU A 59 17.39 3.88 -10.11
N LYS A 60 17.31 2.58 -9.88
CA LYS A 60 17.03 1.58 -10.92
C LYS A 60 15.68 0.90 -10.77
N ASN A 61 14.90 1.27 -9.77
CA ASN A 61 13.62 0.62 -9.46
C ASN A 61 12.54 1.68 -9.21
N ASP A 62 11.61 1.79 -10.12
CA ASP A 62 10.57 2.82 -10.09
C ASP A 62 9.63 2.70 -8.90
N LEU A 63 9.24 1.48 -8.55
CA LEU A 63 8.38 1.23 -7.40
C LEU A 63 9.07 1.64 -6.10
N LEU A 64 10.31 1.18 -5.91
CA LEU A 64 11.09 1.53 -4.74
C LEU A 64 11.37 3.04 -4.66
N ARG A 65 11.60 3.67 -5.79
CA ARG A 65 11.77 5.13 -5.89
C ARG A 65 10.53 5.86 -5.38
N ARG A 66 9.36 5.40 -5.77
CA ARG A 66 8.10 5.98 -5.32
C ARG A 66 7.92 5.80 -3.81
N LEU A 67 8.17 4.60 -3.29
CA LEU A 67 8.07 4.29 -1.87
C LEU A 67 9.03 5.15 -1.02
N VAL A 68 10.29 5.27 -1.44
CA VAL A 68 11.28 6.10 -0.75
C VAL A 68 10.91 7.57 -0.78
N ARG A 69 10.41 8.05 -1.91
CA ARG A 69 9.94 9.43 -2.05
C ARG A 69 8.78 9.73 -1.10
N GLU A 70 7.79 8.89 -1.07
CA GLU A 70 6.63 9.05 -0.16
C GLU A 70 7.04 8.99 1.32
N LEU A 71 8.00 8.13 1.65
CA LEU A 71 8.57 8.05 2.99
C LEU A 71 9.23 9.37 3.41
N ILE A 72 10.00 9.98 2.52
CA ILE A 72 10.71 11.23 2.79
C ILE A 72 9.77 12.43 2.88
N GLN A 73 8.81 12.50 1.97
CA GLN A 73 7.93 13.67 1.84
C GLN A 73 6.82 13.72 2.88
N HIS A 74 6.58 12.65 3.62
CA HIS A 74 5.47 12.53 4.57
C HIS A 74 4.12 13.00 3.99
N ASP A 75 3.90 12.73 2.72
CA ASP A 75 2.72 13.19 2.02
C ASP A 75 1.44 12.60 2.63
N LYS A 76 0.52 13.47 3.01
CA LYS A 76 -0.74 13.07 3.66
C LYS A 76 -1.73 12.43 2.67
N LYS A 77 -1.61 12.75 1.40
CA LYS A 77 -2.45 12.18 0.34
C LYS A 77 -1.65 11.12 -0.42
N LYS A 78 -1.74 9.90 0.04
CA LYS A 78 -1.12 8.77 -0.64
C LYS A 78 -2.12 8.15 -1.61
N GLU A 79 -1.84 8.31 -2.89
CA GLU A 79 -2.61 7.62 -3.91
C GLU A 79 -2.23 6.13 -3.93
N PRO A 80 -3.20 5.23 -4.20
CA PRO A 80 -2.89 3.82 -4.35
C PRO A 80 -1.85 3.57 -5.43
N LEU A 81 -0.99 2.60 -5.16
CA LEU A 81 0.01 2.12 -6.11
C LEU A 81 -0.65 1.13 -7.05
N LYS A 82 -0.55 1.41 -8.33
CA LYS A 82 -1.01 0.50 -9.37
C LYS A 82 0.18 -0.33 -9.84
N ILE A 83 0.12 -1.62 -9.62
CA ILE A 83 1.20 -2.56 -9.94
C ILE A 83 0.66 -3.61 -10.90
N TYR A 84 1.36 -3.78 -12.01
CA TYR A 84 1.06 -4.81 -12.98
C TYR A 84 2.02 -6.00 -12.75
N ALA A 85 1.46 -7.11 -12.30
CA ALA A 85 2.21 -8.34 -12.07
C ALA A 85 1.34 -9.55 -12.42
N ASP A 86 1.95 -10.60 -12.96
CA ASP A 86 1.28 -11.84 -13.36
C ASP A 86 0.09 -11.62 -14.32
N ASP A 87 0.28 -10.75 -15.31
CA ASP A 87 -0.75 -10.32 -16.28
C ASP A 87 -2.00 -9.73 -15.64
N LYS A 88 -1.90 -9.31 -14.39
CA LYS A 88 -2.98 -8.75 -13.62
C LYS A 88 -2.59 -7.40 -13.00
N GLU A 89 -3.51 -6.45 -13.09
CA GLU A 89 -3.36 -5.15 -12.46
C GLU A 89 -3.87 -5.23 -11.02
N SER A 90 -3.01 -4.83 -10.09
CA SER A 90 -3.34 -4.83 -8.67
C SER A 90 -3.09 -3.46 -8.06
N TYR A 91 -3.90 -3.10 -7.07
CA TYR A 91 -3.78 -1.86 -6.34
C TYR A 91 -3.28 -2.12 -4.93
N PHE A 92 -2.25 -1.39 -4.53
CA PHE A 92 -1.67 -1.47 -3.20
C PHE A 92 -1.69 -0.12 -2.52
N GLN A 93 -1.94 -0.13 -1.23
CA GLN A 93 -1.77 1.04 -0.39
C GLN A 93 -0.54 0.87 0.47
N ALA A 94 0.39 1.82 0.39
CA ALA A 94 1.59 1.82 1.21
C ALA A 94 1.30 2.42 2.58
N LYS A 95 1.76 1.75 3.62
CA LYS A 95 1.74 2.24 4.99
C LYS A 95 3.17 2.32 5.50
N TYR A 96 3.52 3.46 6.06
CA TYR A 96 4.86 3.73 6.58
C TYR A 96 4.76 3.80 8.11
N ILE A 97 5.48 2.92 8.78
CA ILE A 97 5.44 2.77 10.24
C ILE A 97 6.81 3.10 10.79
N PRO A 98 6.98 4.23 11.48
CA PRO A 98 8.24 4.54 12.16
C PRO A 98 8.40 3.61 13.37
N ILE A 99 9.61 3.07 13.53
CA ILE A 99 9.94 2.15 14.61
C ILE A 99 10.81 2.87 15.63
N HIS A 100 10.36 2.84 16.88
CA HIS A 100 11.07 3.39 18.01
C HIS A 100 11.37 2.29 19.02
N VAL A 101 12.54 2.34 19.63
CA VAL A 101 12.89 1.47 20.74
C VAL A 101 12.35 2.11 22.02
N MET A 102 11.74 1.29 22.87
CA MET A 102 11.23 1.71 24.16
C MET A 102 12.23 1.38 25.26
N ASP A 103 12.32 2.25 26.26
CA ASP A 103 13.07 1.95 27.48
C ASP A 103 12.28 1.01 28.41
N GLY A 104 12.89 0.61 29.52
CA GLY A 104 12.25 -0.25 30.52
C GLY A 104 10.98 0.33 31.17
N ASP A 105 10.76 1.62 31.06
CA ASP A 105 9.59 2.35 31.59
C ASP A 105 8.50 2.53 30.50
N GLY A 106 8.69 1.99 29.31
CA GLY A 106 7.74 2.08 28.22
C GLY A 106 7.71 3.42 27.47
N ARG A 107 8.75 4.23 27.63
CA ARG A 107 8.90 5.50 26.90
C ARG A 107 9.64 5.28 25.60
N GLU A 108 9.19 5.93 24.54
CA GLU A 108 9.92 5.94 23.28
C GLU A 108 11.23 6.71 23.44
N THR A 109 12.36 6.05 23.23
CA THR A 109 13.68 6.63 23.44
C THR A 109 14.45 6.92 22.16
N GLU A 110 14.29 6.08 21.14
CA GLU A 110 15.13 6.17 19.96
C GLU A 110 14.40 5.69 18.70
N TYR A 111 14.42 6.52 17.66
CA TYR A 111 14.00 6.13 16.33
C TYR A 111 15.08 5.25 15.70
N VAL A 112 14.70 4.07 15.20
CA VAL A 112 15.64 3.09 14.63
C VAL A 112 15.41 2.77 13.18
N GLY A 113 14.31 3.22 12.60
CA GLY A 113 14.01 2.98 11.20
C GLY A 113 12.53 3.00 10.88
N ASP A 114 12.19 2.54 9.71
CA ASP A 114 10.82 2.49 9.20
C ASP A 114 10.48 1.12 8.64
N VAL A 115 9.22 0.76 8.75
CA VAL A 115 8.66 -0.40 8.07
C VAL A 115 7.69 0.09 7.00
N ILE A 116 7.85 -0.40 5.79
CA ILE A 116 6.93 -0.16 4.68
C ILE A 116 6.09 -1.41 4.49
N LEU A 117 4.78 -1.27 4.63
CA LEU A 117 3.82 -2.35 4.42
C LEU A 117 2.94 -2.00 3.22
N LEU A 118 2.82 -2.93 2.26
CA LEU A 118 1.96 -2.77 1.10
C LEU A 118 0.72 -3.63 1.27
N LYS A 119 -0.42 -2.99 1.45
CA LYS A 119 -1.71 -3.67 1.55
C LYS A 119 -2.36 -3.75 0.17
N ASN A 120 -2.71 -4.96 -0.26
CA ASN A 120 -3.46 -5.17 -1.49
C ASN A 120 -4.92 -4.71 -1.29
N ILE A 121 -5.33 -3.69 -2.02
CA ILE A 121 -6.68 -3.12 -1.97
C ILE A 121 -7.44 -3.31 -3.29
N THR A 122 -7.00 -4.22 -4.14
CA THR A 122 -7.60 -4.47 -5.46
C THR A 122 -9.09 -4.79 -5.34
N GLU A 123 -9.45 -5.72 -4.46
CA GLU A 123 -10.84 -6.10 -4.22
C GLU A 123 -11.70 -4.91 -3.76
N PHE A 124 -11.16 -4.11 -2.85
CA PHE A 124 -11.83 -2.90 -2.38
C PHE A 124 -12.03 -1.90 -3.52
N LYS A 125 -11.04 -1.69 -4.36
CA LYS A 125 -11.11 -0.78 -5.52
C LYS A 125 -12.11 -1.27 -6.57
N GLU A 126 -12.15 -2.55 -6.83
CA GLU A 126 -13.11 -3.15 -7.77
C GLU A 126 -14.54 -2.98 -7.25
N LEU A 127 -14.75 -3.23 -5.95
CA LEU A 127 -16.05 -3.07 -5.31
C LEU A 127 -16.50 -1.60 -5.30
N ASP A 128 -15.60 -0.68 -4.98
CA ASP A 128 -15.88 0.75 -4.98
C ASP A 128 -16.24 1.26 -6.38
N SER A 129 -15.51 0.83 -7.39
CA SER A 129 -15.79 1.15 -8.80
C SER A 129 -17.13 0.57 -9.27
N ALA A 130 -17.43 -0.68 -8.90
CA ALA A 130 -18.71 -1.32 -9.20
C ALA A 130 -19.86 -0.58 -8.53
N LYS A 131 -19.71 -0.18 -7.28
CA LYS A 131 -20.69 0.62 -6.55
C LYS A 131 -20.94 1.98 -7.23
N THR A 132 -19.88 2.67 -7.60
CA THR A 132 -19.98 3.96 -8.30
C THR A 132 -20.68 3.82 -9.64
N THR A 133 -20.35 2.82 -10.43
CA THR A 133 -21.01 2.51 -11.70
C THR A 133 -22.47 2.19 -11.51
N PHE A 134 -22.81 1.38 -10.51
CA PHE A 134 -24.20 1.03 -10.17
C PHE A 134 -25.03 2.27 -9.81
N ILE A 135 -24.53 3.13 -8.94
CA ILE A 135 -25.21 4.38 -8.55
C ILE A 135 -25.39 5.29 -9.76
N SER A 136 -24.37 5.44 -10.59
CA SER A 136 -24.43 6.26 -11.81
C SER A 136 -25.45 5.73 -12.80
N THR A 137 -25.50 4.41 -13.02
CA THR A 137 -26.46 3.76 -13.92
C THR A 137 -27.89 3.95 -13.42
N ILE A 138 -28.15 3.72 -12.13
CA ILE A 138 -29.46 3.92 -11.53
C ILE A 138 -29.88 5.39 -11.64
N SER A 139 -29.01 6.32 -11.34
CA SER A 139 -29.29 7.76 -11.44
C SER A 139 -29.66 8.14 -12.87
N HIS A 140 -28.96 7.63 -13.86
CA HIS A 140 -29.23 7.86 -15.26
C HIS A 140 -30.58 7.24 -15.70
N GLU A 141 -30.84 6.00 -15.32
CA GLU A 141 -32.09 5.31 -15.68
C GLU A 141 -33.33 5.88 -14.99
N LEU A 142 -33.18 6.42 -13.78
CA LEU A 142 -34.28 7.08 -13.06
C LEU A 142 -34.57 8.50 -13.61
N LYS A 143 -33.61 9.16 -14.19
CA LYS A 143 -33.75 10.51 -14.73
C LYS A 143 -34.77 10.58 -15.83
N THR A 144 -34.82 9.63 -16.74
CA THR A 144 -35.74 9.59 -17.88
C THR A 144 -37.22 9.47 -17.43
N PRO A 145 -37.62 8.48 -16.61
CA PRO A 145 -39.00 8.38 -16.15
C PRO A 145 -39.40 9.51 -15.23
N ILE A 146 -38.52 10.03 -14.39
CA ILE A 146 -38.81 11.21 -13.53
C ILE A 146 -39.05 12.45 -14.38
N SER A 147 -38.23 12.65 -15.41
CA SER A 147 -38.40 13.77 -16.34
C SER A 147 -39.71 13.65 -17.11
N ALA A 148 -40.13 12.45 -17.52
CA ALA A 148 -41.42 12.22 -18.18
C ALA A 148 -42.60 12.52 -17.25
N ILE A 149 -42.51 12.13 -15.98
CA ILE A 149 -43.52 12.45 -14.96
C ILE A 149 -43.65 13.97 -14.74
N LEU A 150 -42.54 14.68 -14.57
CA LEU A 150 -42.50 16.11 -14.42
C LEU A 150 -43.08 16.84 -15.63
N MET A 151 -42.79 16.36 -16.82
CA MET A 151 -43.34 16.87 -18.06
C MET A 151 -44.86 16.70 -18.15
N SER A 152 -45.36 15.55 -17.70
CA SER A 152 -46.79 15.26 -17.63
C SER A 152 -47.51 16.20 -16.65
N PHE A 153 -46.94 16.46 -15.51
CA PHE A 153 -47.49 17.46 -14.54
C PHE A 153 -47.50 18.85 -15.10
N LYS A 154 -46.46 19.25 -15.80
CA LYS A 154 -46.38 20.56 -16.43
C LYS A 154 -47.47 20.77 -17.51
N LEU A 155 -47.72 19.74 -18.29
CA LEU A 155 -48.79 19.76 -19.29
C LEU A 155 -50.20 19.86 -18.66
N LEU A 156 -50.40 19.24 -17.50
CA LEU A 156 -51.65 19.33 -16.74
C LEU A 156 -51.86 20.72 -16.12
N GLU A 157 -50.81 21.42 -15.71
CA GLU A 157 -50.89 22.79 -15.17
C GLU A 157 -51.27 23.84 -16.25
N ASP A 158 -50.89 23.61 -17.49
CA ASP A 158 -51.15 24.51 -18.61
C ASP A 158 -52.55 24.35 -19.20
N LYS A 159 -53.37 23.46 -18.62
CA LYS A 159 -54.78 23.32 -18.94
C LYS A 159 -55.66 24.00 -17.88
#